data_fa9dd3bf4e7104b20bdc90857f6abbdc
#
_entry.id   fa9dd3bf4e7104b20bdc90857f6abbdc
#
_cell.length_a   1.000
_cell.length_b   1.000
_cell.length_c   1.000
_cell.angle_alpha   90.00
_cell.angle_beta   90.00
_cell.angle_gamma   90.00
#
_symmetry.space_group_name_H-M   'P 1'
#
loop_
_entity.id
_entity.type
_entity.pdbx_description
1 polymer ?
#
loop_
_entity_poly.entity_id
_entity_poly.type
_entity_poly.pdbx_seq_one_letter_code
_entity_poly.pdbx_strand_id
1 'polypeptide(L)'
;MKRTTYIIIGLFVLGLLLIPVLLRTPAGEKVARRLSVEGERTEIEMAGIRHVKIVEKLGKIDKDGIGIAGQLDVQASPALGKSIFAYPKSKYLNVTQEGDCLLIEVDMDNEGLSQIVQSLDKGRILILDGLNLELKADFTLLSIENRAVRVDINIKKLCLDSLFLFNEEWQDISLDSCCFRSLDIKGKRLSLKADQVKVTDYYEELGTIRSSEISGFSVDNLYLSGKDSHRYRTGINCKRIFWNPLAEDAELELTLRQKGEIILNH
;
A
#
# COMPACT_ATOMS: atom_id res chain seq x y z
N MET A 1 -19.19 -61.27 1.61
CA MET A 1 -19.46 -59.85 1.36
C MET A 1 -19.56 -58.97 2.61
N LYS A 2 -20.01 -59.44 3.77
CA LYS A 2 -20.17 -58.60 4.97
C LYS A 2 -18.86 -58.08 5.61
N ARG A 3 -17.77 -58.82 5.61
CA ARG A 3 -16.50 -58.39 6.25
C ARG A 3 -15.80 -57.24 5.55
N THR A 4 -15.85 -57.18 4.22
CA THR A 4 -15.22 -56.13 3.42
C THR A 4 -15.93 -54.77 3.63
N THR A 5 -17.27 -54.80 3.80
CA THR A 5 -18.06 -53.61 4.04
C THR A 5 -17.72 -52.96 5.40
N TYR A 6 -17.50 -53.75 6.45
CA TYR A 6 -17.08 -53.25 7.76
C TYR A 6 -15.68 -52.63 7.75
N ILE A 7 -14.75 -53.19 6.96
CA ILE A 7 -13.41 -52.63 6.81
C ILE A 7 -13.46 -51.26 6.10
N ILE A 8 -14.27 -51.13 5.03
CA ILE A 8 -14.43 -49.86 4.31
C ILE A 8 -15.08 -48.82 5.20
N ILE A 9 -16.12 -49.15 5.95
CA ILE A 9 -16.76 -48.23 6.89
C ILE A 9 -15.78 -47.82 8.00
N GLY A 10 -14.99 -48.75 8.53
CA GLY A 10 -13.99 -48.48 9.56
C GLY A 10 -12.89 -47.51 9.05
N LEU A 11 -12.41 -47.65 7.82
CA LEU A 11 -11.43 -46.78 7.20
C LEU A 11 -12.03 -45.38 6.93
N PHE A 12 -13.30 -45.32 6.53
CA PHE A 12 -13.99 -44.04 6.29
C PHE A 12 -14.21 -43.25 7.60
N VAL A 13 -14.63 -43.96 8.68
CA VAL A 13 -14.79 -43.32 10.01
C VAL A 13 -13.44 -42.87 10.56
N LEU A 14 -12.38 -43.72 10.40
CA LEU A 14 -11.03 -43.32 10.80
C LEU A 14 -10.53 -42.10 10.03
N GLY A 15 -10.78 -42.03 8.72
CA GLY A 15 -10.49 -40.89 7.88
C GLY A 15 -11.21 -39.62 8.36
N LEU A 16 -12.50 -39.71 8.66
CA LEU A 16 -13.29 -38.59 9.20
C LEU A 16 -12.80 -38.12 10.59
N LEU A 17 -12.30 -39.02 11.42
CA LEU A 17 -11.71 -38.67 12.73
C LEU A 17 -10.31 -38.06 12.61
N LEU A 18 -9.55 -38.41 11.56
CA LEU A 18 -8.24 -37.84 11.30
C LEU A 18 -8.30 -36.43 10.68
N ILE A 19 -9.35 -36.10 9.93
CA ILE A 19 -9.54 -34.79 9.33
C ILE A 19 -9.47 -33.65 10.37
N PRO A 20 -10.21 -33.68 11.50
CA PRO A 20 -10.11 -32.63 12.51
C PRO A 20 -8.74 -32.58 13.20
N VAL A 21 -8.02 -33.71 13.29
CA VAL A 21 -6.67 -33.75 13.86
C VAL A 21 -5.66 -33.13 12.87
N LEU A 22 -5.78 -33.44 11.59
CA LEU A 22 -4.96 -32.83 10.53
C LEU A 22 -5.28 -31.33 10.32
N LEU A 23 -6.55 -30.94 10.48
CA LEU A 23 -6.95 -29.53 10.42
C LEU A 23 -6.61 -28.77 11.72
N ARG A 24 -6.42 -29.47 12.84
CA ARG A 24 -5.95 -28.89 14.12
C ARG A 24 -4.42 -28.87 14.26
N THR A 25 -3.66 -29.52 13.37
CA THR A 25 -2.25 -29.14 13.28
C THR A 25 -2.25 -27.70 12.80
N PRO A 26 -1.95 -26.72 13.65
CA PRO A 26 -1.88 -25.34 13.20
C PRO A 26 -0.81 -25.36 12.11
N ALA A 27 -1.20 -25.12 10.86
CA ALA A 27 -0.29 -24.61 9.86
C ALA A 27 0.34 -23.41 10.60
N GLY A 28 1.59 -23.59 11.08
CA GLY A 28 2.17 -22.80 12.15
C GLY A 28 1.81 -21.33 11.95
N GLU A 29 0.91 -20.84 12.77
CA GLU A 29 0.68 -19.41 12.85
C GLU A 29 2.06 -18.82 13.11
N LYS A 30 2.59 -18.11 12.11
CA LYS A 30 3.80 -17.35 12.27
C LYS A 30 3.49 -16.34 13.37
N VAL A 31 3.81 -16.68 14.61
CA VAL A 31 3.54 -15.80 15.75
C VAL A 31 4.43 -14.59 15.55
N ALA A 32 3.82 -13.51 15.08
CA ALA A 32 4.51 -12.25 14.90
C ALA A 32 4.80 -11.65 16.29
N ARG A 33 6.07 -11.38 16.57
CA ARG A 33 6.44 -10.54 17.70
C ARG A 33 6.32 -9.08 17.28
N ARG A 34 5.48 -8.31 17.97
CA ARG A 34 5.34 -6.88 17.71
C ARG A 34 6.24 -6.09 18.63
N LEU A 35 6.93 -5.12 18.08
CA LEU A 35 7.73 -4.14 18.80
C LEU A 35 7.16 -2.76 18.46
N SER A 36 6.66 -2.04 19.47
CA SER A 36 6.10 -0.71 19.25
C SER A 36 7.21 0.32 18.99
N VAL A 37 7.01 1.14 17.95
CA VAL A 37 7.82 2.32 17.64
C VAL A 37 7.26 3.51 18.43
N GLU A 38 7.06 3.35 19.75
CA GLU A 38 6.57 4.42 20.60
C GLU A 38 7.68 5.40 20.94
N GLY A 39 7.34 6.68 20.97
CA GLY A 39 8.23 7.75 21.35
C GLY A 39 7.47 9.04 21.53
N GLU A 40 8.13 10.04 22.10
CA GLU A 40 7.61 11.40 22.18
C GLU A 40 7.33 11.90 20.75
N ARG A 41 6.14 12.46 20.52
CA ARG A 41 5.78 13.03 19.22
C ARG A 41 6.61 14.28 18.98
N THR A 42 7.32 14.30 17.88
CA THR A 42 8.13 15.42 17.42
C THR A 42 7.48 16.04 16.21
N GLU A 43 7.41 17.37 16.16
CA GLU A 43 6.95 18.13 15.01
C GLU A 43 8.12 18.98 14.47
N ILE A 44 8.28 18.95 13.14
CA ILE A 44 9.26 19.77 12.43
C ILE A 44 8.57 20.57 11.33
N GLU A 45 8.89 21.86 11.26
CA GLU A 45 8.49 22.71 10.15
C GLU A 45 9.52 22.61 9.03
N MET A 46 9.04 22.49 7.79
CA MET A 46 9.87 22.37 6.60
C MET A 46 9.34 23.28 5.51
N ALA A 47 10.25 23.85 4.73
CA ALA A 47 9.89 24.68 3.58
C ALA A 47 10.25 23.95 2.28
N GLY A 48 9.40 24.09 1.26
CA GLY A 48 9.69 23.65 -0.09
C GLY A 48 9.73 22.13 -0.29
N ILE A 49 9.05 21.35 0.59
CA ILE A 49 8.96 19.89 0.40
C ILE A 49 8.06 19.60 -0.80
N ARG A 50 8.64 18.91 -1.78
CA ARG A 50 7.96 18.44 -2.99
C ARG A 50 7.88 16.92 -3.06
N HIS A 51 8.80 16.22 -2.41
CA HIS A 51 8.92 14.78 -2.44
C HIS A 51 8.98 14.20 -1.03
N VAL A 52 8.28 13.11 -0.80
CA VAL A 52 8.35 12.32 0.43
C VAL A 52 8.79 10.92 0.06
N LYS A 53 9.83 10.41 0.73
CA LYS A 53 10.32 9.05 0.54
C LYS A 53 10.35 8.32 1.86
N ILE A 54 9.70 7.17 1.91
CA ILE A 54 9.75 6.23 3.04
C ILE A 54 10.55 5.02 2.57
N VAL A 55 11.63 4.72 3.26
CA VAL A 55 12.55 3.64 2.89
C VAL A 55 12.90 2.79 4.11
N GLU A 56 13.24 1.53 3.86
CA GLU A 56 13.78 0.61 4.86
C GLU A 56 15.30 0.49 4.68
N LYS A 57 16.04 0.64 5.77
CA LYS A 57 17.46 0.29 5.82
C LYS A 57 17.60 -1.08 6.46
N LEU A 58 17.73 -2.11 5.65
CA LEU A 58 17.67 -3.50 6.10
C LEU A 58 18.97 -4.05 6.70
N GLY A 59 20.11 -3.45 6.38
CA GLY A 59 21.43 -3.92 6.84
C GLY A 59 21.68 -5.38 6.50
N LYS A 60 21.96 -6.19 7.54
CA LYS A 60 22.23 -7.64 7.42
C LYS A 60 20.99 -8.51 7.66
N ILE A 61 19.83 -7.92 7.91
CA ILE A 61 18.61 -8.64 8.26
C ILE A 61 17.87 -9.04 6.98
N ASP A 62 17.42 -10.28 6.93
CA ASP A 62 16.62 -10.77 5.81
C ASP A 62 15.22 -10.10 5.82
N LYS A 63 14.77 -9.62 4.67
CA LYS A 63 13.44 -9.01 4.47
C LYS A 63 12.30 -9.90 4.96
N ASP A 64 12.45 -11.21 4.88
CA ASP A 64 11.42 -12.16 5.27
C ASP A 64 11.20 -12.26 6.79
N GLY A 65 12.12 -11.75 7.58
CA GLY A 65 12.09 -11.82 9.06
C GLY A 65 11.51 -10.59 9.76
N ILE A 66 11.38 -9.47 9.06
CA ILE A 66 10.92 -8.19 9.63
C ILE A 66 9.84 -7.57 8.75
N GLY A 67 8.85 -6.94 9.37
CA GLY A 67 7.86 -6.09 8.72
C GLY A 67 7.69 -4.79 9.49
N ILE A 68 7.20 -3.78 8.82
CA ILE A 68 6.79 -2.51 9.41
C ILE A 68 5.28 -2.44 9.31
N ALA A 69 4.61 -1.96 10.36
CA ALA A 69 3.20 -1.62 10.33
C ALA A 69 3.03 -0.18 10.78
N GLY A 70 2.44 0.64 9.91
CA GLY A 70 2.26 2.06 10.18
C GLY A 70 1.38 2.73 9.15
N GLN A 71 1.24 4.03 9.30
CA GLN A 71 0.49 4.87 8.38
C GLN A 71 1.15 6.23 8.21
N LEU A 72 1.00 6.80 7.02
CA LEU A 72 1.28 8.20 6.72
C LEU A 72 -0.04 8.91 6.44
N ASP A 73 -0.46 9.76 7.36
CA ASP A 73 -1.61 10.64 7.18
C ASP A 73 -1.15 11.95 6.54
N VAL A 74 -1.73 12.31 5.40
CA VAL A 74 -1.41 13.53 4.64
C VAL A 74 -2.64 14.41 4.54
N GLN A 75 -2.49 15.67 4.89
CA GLN A 75 -3.55 16.68 4.77
C GLN A 75 -2.98 18.03 4.35
N ALA A 76 -3.84 18.94 3.93
CA ALA A 76 -3.39 20.29 3.57
C ALA A 76 -2.79 21.04 4.77
N SER A 77 -1.68 21.73 4.56
CA SER A 77 -1.09 22.60 5.56
C SER A 77 -1.97 23.84 5.80
N PRO A 78 -2.19 24.24 7.05
CA PRO A 78 -2.87 25.49 7.35
C PRO A 78 -2.00 26.73 7.05
N ALA A 79 -0.69 26.56 6.90
CA ALA A 79 0.28 27.62 6.66
C ALA A 79 0.80 27.58 5.21
N LEU A 80 0.59 28.65 4.45
CA LEU A 80 1.11 28.75 3.09
C LEU A 80 2.65 28.74 3.09
N GLY A 81 3.22 27.97 2.17
CA GLY A 81 4.65 27.88 1.96
C GLY A 81 5.40 27.03 3.00
N LYS A 82 4.68 26.35 3.91
CA LYS A 82 5.30 25.51 4.93
C LYS A 82 4.58 24.18 5.03
N SER A 83 5.36 23.09 5.09
CA SER A 83 4.90 21.78 5.48
C SER A 83 5.26 21.49 6.94
N ILE A 84 4.41 20.78 7.65
CA ILE A 84 4.65 20.35 9.02
C ILE A 84 4.64 18.84 9.04
N PHE A 85 5.72 18.24 9.53
CA PHE A 85 5.82 16.79 9.67
C PHE A 85 5.92 16.38 11.12
N ALA A 86 5.01 15.49 11.55
CA ALA A 86 4.96 14.96 12.89
C ALA A 86 5.18 13.44 12.90
N TYR A 87 6.03 12.97 13.80
CA TYR A 87 6.43 11.57 13.87
C TYR A 87 6.83 11.17 15.31
N PRO A 88 6.78 9.87 15.68
CA PRO A 88 7.28 9.38 16.96
C PRO A 88 8.82 9.42 16.96
N LYS A 89 9.43 10.12 17.92
CA LYS A 89 10.88 10.12 18.08
C LYS A 89 11.34 8.74 18.54
N SER A 90 11.94 7.98 17.68
CA SER A 90 12.38 6.61 17.94
C SER A 90 13.79 6.39 17.42
N LYS A 91 14.55 5.51 18.09
CA LYS A 91 15.87 5.08 17.61
C LYS A 91 15.84 4.26 16.32
N TYR A 92 14.64 3.85 15.90
CA TYR A 92 14.42 3.09 14.65
C TYR A 92 14.00 3.98 13.50
N LEU A 93 13.89 5.28 13.72
CA LEU A 93 13.41 6.22 12.71
C LEU A 93 14.39 7.37 12.57
N ASN A 94 14.88 7.55 11.35
CA ASN A 94 15.70 8.69 10.97
C ASN A 94 14.91 9.55 9.97
N VAL A 95 14.74 10.84 10.29
CA VAL A 95 13.98 11.78 9.48
C VAL A 95 14.89 12.92 9.10
N THR A 96 15.12 13.10 7.80
CA THR A 96 15.99 14.14 7.26
C THR A 96 15.34 14.86 6.09
N GLN A 97 15.70 16.12 5.92
CA GLN A 97 15.35 16.88 4.73
C GLN A 97 16.59 17.00 3.84
N GLU A 98 16.50 16.50 2.61
CA GLU A 98 17.53 16.59 1.59
C GLU A 98 17.01 17.43 0.41
N GLY A 99 17.35 18.73 0.42
CA GLY A 99 16.79 19.67 -0.56
C GLY A 99 15.27 19.81 -0.44
N ASP A 100 14.53 19.42 -1.47
CA ASP A 100 13.07 19.42 -1.52
C ASP A 100 12.44 18.03 -1.17
N CYS A 101 13.27 17.09 -0.72
CA CYS A 101 12.85 15.74 -0.36
C CYS A 101 12.85 15.55 1.17
N LEU A 102 11.71 15.10 1.71
CA LEU A 102 11.62 14.54 3.06
C LEU A 102 11.92 13.05 2.99
N LEU A 103 13.07 12.65 3.54
CA LEU A 103 13.48 11.26 3.65
C LEU A 103 13.14 10.72 5.04
N ILE A 104 12.34 9.66 5.08
CA ILE A 104 11.93 8.92 6.27
C ILE A 104 12.54 7.52 6.16
N GLU A 105 13.61 7.30 6.90
CA GLU A 105 14.32 6.03 6.90
C GLU A 105 13.96 5.23 8.15
N VAL A 106 13.44 4.03 7.97
CA VAL A 106 13.23 3.07 9.06
C VAL A 106 14.48 2.20 9.18
N ASP A 107 15.27 2.45 10.23
CA ASP A 107 16.55 1.77 10.46
C ASP A 107 16.33 0.38 11.09
N MET A 108 16.34 -0.63 10.23
CA MET A 108 16.26 -2.04 10.61
C MET A 108 17.63 -2.64 10.93
N ASP A 109 18.72 -1.93 10.68
CA ASP A 109 20.09 -2.37 10.96
C ASP A 109 20.54 -2.10 12.40
N ASN A 110 19.61 -1.65 13.25
CA ASN A 110 19.89 -1.41 14.68
C ASN A 110 20.30 -2.70 15.38
N GLU A 111 21.42 -2.69 16.10
CA GLU A 111 21.97 -3.87 16.80
C GLU A 111 20.93 -4.55 17.71
N GLY A 112 20.06 -3.77 18.36
CA GLY A 112 19.01 -4.30 19.22
C GLY A 112 17.95 -5.10 18.43
N LEU A 113 17.62 -4.69 17.21
CA LEU A 113 16.70 -5.43 16.32
C LEU A 113 17.34 -6.72 15.83
N SER A 114 18.59 -6.67 15.41
CA SER A 114 19.35 -7.84 14.95
C SER A 114 19.40 -8.93 16.02
N GLN A 115 19.64 -8.57 17.28
CA GLN A 115 19.62 -9.52 18.40
C GLN A 115 18.23 -10.12 18.62
N ILE A 116 17.16 -9.31 18.53
CA ILE A 116 15.78 -9.79 18.67
C ILE A 116 15.45 -10.77 17.55
N VAL A 117 15.76 -10.42 16.30
CA VAL A 117 15.49 -11.30 15.14
C VAL A 117 16.25 -12.62 15.23
N GLN A 118 17.52 -12.59 15.60
CA GLN A 118 18.32 -13.80 15.80
C GLN A 118 17.78 -14.69 16.94
N SER A 119 17.12 -14.10 17.92
CA SER A 119 16.48 -14.84 19.03
C SER A 119 15.11 -15.42 18.67
N LEU A 120 14.55 -15.09 17.50
CA LEU A 120 13.28 -15.63 17.06
C LEU A 120 13.44 -17.05 16.52
N ASP A 121 12.51 -17.92 16.89
CA ASP A 121 12.44 -19.27 16.30
C ASP A 121 12.22 -19.17 14.78
N LYS A 122 12.70 -20.17 14.04
CA LYS A 122 12.52 -20.26 12.59
C LYS A 122 11.05 -20.07 12.20
N GLY A 123 10.77 -19.10 11.32
CA GLY A 123 9.44 -18.82 10.80
C GLY A 123 8.64 -17.79 11.60
N ARG A 124 9.21 -17.16 12.63
CA ARG A 124 8.61 -15.99 13.29
C ARG A 124 9.03 -14.69 12.59
N ILE A 125 8.12 -13.72 12.60
CA ILE A 125 8.33 -12.40 12.01
C ILE A 125 8.32 -11.37 13.12
N LEU A 126 9.27 -10.44 13.11
CA LEU A 126 9.23 -9.24 13.92
C LEU A 126 8.46 -8.14 13.17
N ILE A 127 7.48 -7.53 13.79
CA ILE A 127 6.76 -6.38 13.22
C ILE A 127 7.09 -5.15 14.07
N LEU A 128 7.67 -4.14 13.44
CA LEU A 128 7.73 -2.79 14.00
C LEU A 128 6.35 -2.14 13.81
N ASP A 129 5.65 -1.91 14.90
CA ASP A 129 4.27 -1.42 14.92
C ASP A 129 4.20 0.00 15.49
N GLY A 130 3.17 0.76 15.11
CA GLY A 130 2.92 2.10 15.64
C GLY A 130 3.68 3.22 14.95
N LEU A 131 4.16 3.01 13.71
CA LEU A 131 4.75 4.07 12.91
C LEU A 131 3.65 5.02 12.41
N ASN A 132 3.23 5.96 13.27
CA ASN A 132 2.21 6.96 12.95
C ASN A 132 2.88 8.26 12.50
N LEU A 133 2.84 8.50 11.20
CA LEU A 133 3.42 9.68 10.54
C LEU A 133 2.29 10.62 10.13
N GLU A 134 2.47 11.91 10.30
CA GLU A 134 1.51 12.93 9.86
C GLU A 134 2.24 14.03 9.08
N LEU A 135 1.78 14.30 7.86
CA LEU A 135 2.26 15.37 7.02
C LEU A 135 1.13 16.37 6.74
N LYS A 136 1.27 17.59 7.22
CA LYS A 136 0.50 18.71 6.74
C LYS A 136 1.25 19.32 5.56
N ALA A 137 0.85 18.91 4.36
CA ALA A 137 1.57 19.26 3.13
C ALA A 137 1.18 20.63 2.59
N ASP A 138 2.17 21.37 2.12
CA ASP A 138 1.94 22.54 1.28
C ASP A 138 1.52 22.13 -0.15
N PHE A 139 0.97 23.05 -0.92
CA PHE A 139 0.52 22.82 -2.31
C PHE A 139 1.66 22.48 -3.29
N THR A 140 2.90 22.52 -2.83
CA THR A 140 4.08 22.16 -3.63
C THR A 140 4.37 20.66 -3.66
N LEU A 141 3.69 19.83 -2.86
CA LEU A 141 3.90 18.39 -2.83
C LEU A 141 3.60 17.77 -4.20
N LEU A 142 4.55 16.99 -4.74
CA LEU A 142 4.47 16.34 -6.05
C LEU A 142 4.48 14.82 -5.98
N SER A 143 5.18 14.23 -5.00
CA SER A 143 5.24 12.77 -4.90
C SER A 143 5.34 12.26 -3.47
N ILE A 144 4.79 11.05 -3.28
CA ILE A 144 4.98 10.21 -2.09
C ILE A 144 5.42 8.84 -2.59
N GLU A 145 6.67 8.47 -2.29
CA GLU A 145 7.24 7.17 -2.60
C GLU A 145 7.40 6.37 -1.32
N ASN A 146 6.63 5.31 -1.20
CA ASN A 146 6.72 4.39 -0.06
C ASN A 146 7.30 3.06 -0.50
N ARG A 147 8.52 2.77 -0.05
CA ARG A 147 9.23 1.51 -0.28
C ARG A 147 9.32 0.64 0.98
N ALA A 148 8.72 1.12 2.07
CA ALA A 148 8.61 0.37 3.30
C ALA A 148 7.37 -0.53 3.27
N VAL A 149 7.51 -1.78 3.68
CA VAL A 149 6.41 -2.75 3.67
C VAL A 149 5.40 -2.40 4.76
N ARG A 150 4.10 -2.34 4.38
CA ARG A 150 2.95 -2.13 5.28
C ARG A 150 2.90 -0.76 5.97
N VAL A 151 3.31 0.29 5.28
CA VAL A 151 2.99 1.66 5.66
C VAL A 151 1.88 2.15 4.75
N ASP A 152 0.69 2.30 5.28
CA ASP A 152 -0.47 2.76 4.52
C ASP A 152 -0.42 4.27 4.30
N ILE A 153 -0.99 4.75 3.18
CA ILE A 153 -1.04 6.18 2.86
C ILE A 153 -2.49 6.65 2.92
N ASN A 154 -2.78 7.60 3.79
CA ASN A 154 -4.08 8.21 3.93
C ASN A 154 -4.00 9.70 3.57
N ILE A 155 -4.69 10.13 2.52
CA ILE A 155 -4.71 11.52 2.07
C ILE A 155 -6.11 12.09 2.26
N LYS A 156 -6.21 13.20 3.00
CA LYS A 156 -7.50 13.81 3.33
C LYS A 156 -7.51 15.31 3.00
N LYS A 157 -8.58 15.75 2.35
CA LYS A 157 -8.87 17.17 2.09
C LYS A 157 -7.69 17.90 1.43
N LEU A 158 -7.03 17.24 0.48
CA LEU A 158 -5.87 17.75 -0.21
C LEU A 158 -6.21 18.03 -1.68
N CYS A 159 -5.89 19.26 -2.13
CA CYS A 159 -6.04 19.65 -3.52
C CYS A 159 -4.67 20.05 -4.09
N LEU A 160 -4.21 19.33 -5.11
CA LEU A 160 -2.91 19.54 -5.75
C LEU A 160 -3.07 19.58 -7.27
N ASP A 161 -2.14 20.27 -7.92
CA ASP A 161 -2.07 20.24 -9.39
C ASP A 161 -1.66 18.84 -9.87
N SER A 162 -0.68 18.23 -9.22
CA SER A 162 -0.17 16.91 -9.60
C SER A 162 0.27 16.13 -8.37
N LEU A 163 -0.02 14.83 -8.34
CA LEU A 163 0.47 13.92 -7.32
C LEU A 163 0.84 12.57 -7.92
N PHE A 164 2.07 12.13 -7.68
CA PHE A 164 2.55 10.79 -7.96
C PHE A 164 2.64 9.98 -6.66
N LEU A 165 1.97 8.83 -6.63
CA LEU A 165 1.99 7.89 -5.52
C LEU A 165 2.67 6.60 -5.96
N PHE A 166 3.72 6.22 -5.27
CA PHE A 166 4.38 4.93 -5.45
C PHE A 166 4.35 4.14 -4.15
N ASN A 167 3.80 2.94 -4.22
CA ASN A 167 3.82 1.97 -3.12
C ASN A 167 4.38 0.64 -3.62
N GLU A 168 5.33 0.05 -2.90
CA GLU A 168 6.03 -1.14 -3.39
C GLU A 168 5.09 -2.34 -3.49
N GLU A 169 4.52 -2.84 -2.39
CA GLU A 169 3.60 -3.99 -2.41
C GLU A 169 2.64 -4.03 -1.22
N TRP A 170 1.41 -4.55 -1.43
CA TRP A 170 0.46 -4.94 -0.39
C TRP A 170 0.10 -3.83 0.61
N GLN A 171 -0.13 -2.64 0.10
CA GLN A 171 -0.43 -1.47 0.93
C GLN A 171 -1.79 -0.90 0.57
N ASP A 172 -2.37 -0.19 1.54
CA ASP A 172 -3.61 0.53 1.36
C ASP A 172 -3.31 2.00 1.05
N ILE A 173 -3.99 2.52 0.02
CA ILE A 173 -4.06 3.95 -0.28
C ILE A 173 -5.49 4.40 -0.02
N SER A 174 -5.66 5.41 0.82
CA SER A 174 -6.96 6.02 1.08
C SER A 174 -6.95 7.48 0.67
N LEU A 175 -7.88 7.87 -0.18
CA LEU A 175 -8.10 9.23 -0.64
C LEU A 175 -9.49 9.68 -0.21
N ASP A 176 -9.58 10.76 0.57
CA ASP A 176 -10.84 11.29 1.08
C ASP A 176 -10.96 12.78 0.81
N SER A 177 -12.01 13.21 0.12
CA SER A 177 -12.32 14.60 -0.17
C SER A 177 -11.16 15.34 -0.85
N CYS A 178 -10.51 14.70 -1.83
CA CYS A 178 -9.34 15.20 -2.53
C CYS A 178 -9.65 15.69 -3.94
N CYS A 179 -8.82 16.62 -4.45
CA CYS A 179 -8.87 17.05 -5.84
C CYS A 179 -7.47 17.14 -6.47
N PHE A 180 -7.33 16.57 -7.67
CA PHE A 180 -6.08 16.58 -8.43
C PHE A 180 -6.35 16.92 -9.89
N ARG A 181 -5.49 17.73 -10.50
CA ARG A 181 -5.47 17.81 -11.96
C ARG A 181 -4.87 16.55 -12.55
N SER A 182 -3.75 16.09 -11.99
CA SER A 182 -3.10 14.85 -12.40
C SER A 182 -2.82 13.95 -11.20
N LEU A 183 -3.23 12.68 -11.27
CA LEU A 183 -2.94 11.66 -10.27
C LEU A 183 -2.37 10.43 -10.97
N ASP A 184 -1.18 9.99 -10.56
CA ASP A 184 -0.53 8.77 -11.05
C ASP A 184 -0.26 7.84 -9.86
N ILE A 185 -0.82 6.62 -9.90
CA ILE A 185 -0.64 5.61 -8.84
C ILE A 185 0.11 4.42 -9.42
N LYS A 186 1.27 4.11 -8.86
CA LYS A 186 2.10 2.97 -9.23
C LYS A 186 2.45 2.07 -8.04
N GLY A 187 2.65 0.79 -8.35
CA GLY A 187 3.04 -0.21 -7.36
C GLY A 187 2.55 -1.61 -7.75
N LYS A 188 2.42 -2.49 -6.76
CA LYS A 188 1.93 -3.85 -7.01
C LYS A 188 0.92 -4.26 -5.94
N ARG A 189 -0.25 -4.77 -6.40
CA ARG A 189 -1.28 -5.35 -5.53
C ARG A 189 -1.77 -4.42 -4.44
N LEU A 190 -1.93 -3.14 -4.77
CA LEU A 190 -2.41 -2.12 -3.86
C LEU A 190 -3.92 -2.27 -3.62
N SER A 191 -4.38 -1.78 -2.48
CA SER A 191 -5.79 -1.56 -2.20
C SER A 191 -6.06 -0.05 -2.25
N LEU A 192 -7.04 0.36 -3.04
CA LEU A 192 -7.41 1.77 -3.18
C LEU A 192 -8.80 2.01 -2.58
N LYS A 193 -8.86 2.88 -1.57
CA LYS A 193 -10.10 3.45 -1.06
C LYS A 193 -10.20 4.90 -1.51
N ALA A 194 -11.29 5.27 -2.16
CA ALA A 194 -11.48 6.63 -2.63
C ALA A 194 -12.91 7.09 -2.36
N ASP A 195 -13.04 8.17 -1.60
CA ASP A 195 -14.32 8.81 -1.31
C ASP A 195 -14.27 10.30 -1.65
N GLN A 196 -15.26 10.78 -2.42
CA GLN A 196 -15.39 12.17 -2.85
C GLN A 196 -14.12 12.74 -3.52
N VAL A 197 -13.50 11.98 -4.41
CA VAL A 197 -12.27 12.34 -5.11
C VAL A 197 -12.58 12.85 -6.52
N LYS A 198 -11.95 13.96 -6.92
CA LYS A 198 -12.06 14.53 -8.26
C LYS A 198 -10.68 14.60 -8.91
N VAL A 199 -10.55 14.02 -10.12
CA VAL A 199 -9.30 14.01 -10.87
C VAL A 199 -9.58 14.37 -12.32
N THR A 200 -8.76 15.25 -12.91
CA THR A 200 -8.85 15.51 -14.36
C THR A 200 -8.19 14.38 -15.12
N ASP A 201 -6.93 14.10 -14.85
CA ASP A 201 -6.13 13.08 -15.53
C ASP A 201 -5.66 12.01 -14.53
N TYR A 202 -6.20 10.79 -14.62
CA TYR A 202 -5.82 9.68 -13.75
C TYR A 202 -5.08 8.60 -14.54
N TYR A 203 -3.89 8.25 -14.06
CA TYR A 203 -3.00 7.27 -14.68
C TYR A 203 -2.90 6.02 -13.82
N GLU A 204 -3.15 4.87 -14.42
CA GLU A 204 -3.05 3.56 -13.78
C GLU A 204 -2.42 2.52 -14.71
N GLU A 205 -1.39 1.84 -14.24
CA GLU A 205 -0.90 0.61 -14.87
C GLU A 205 -1.73 -0.58 -14.35
N LEU A 206 -2.34 -1.34 -15.26
CA LEU A 206 -3.18 -2.47 -14.89
C LEU A 206 -2.39 -3.54 -14.14
N GLY A 207 -3.01 -4.09 -13.08
CA GLY A 207 -2.34 -4.96 -12.12
C GLY A 207 -1.75 -4.25 -10.90
N THR A 208 -1.66 -2.92 -10.93
CA THR A 208 -1.26 -2.12 -9.77
C THR A 208 -2.29 -2.23 -8.65
N ILE A 209 -3.56 -2.02 -8.95
CA ILE A 209 -4.63 -2.06 -7.97
C ILE A 209 -5.29 -3.44 -7.95
N ARG A 210 -5.19 -4.14 -6.82
CA ARG A 210 -5.79 -5.45 -6.58
C ARG A 210 -7.26 -5.34 -6.18
N SER A 211 -7.57 -4.39 -5.32
CA SER A 211 -8.91 -4.17 -4.82
C SER A 211 -9.21 -2.69 -4.70
N SER A 212 -10.45 -2.31 -4.98
CA SER A 212 -10.86 -0.91 -4.86
C SER A 212 -12.22 -0.81 -4.17
N GLU A 213 -12.31 0.12 -3.21
CA GLU A 213 -13.55 0.57 -2.58
C GLU A 213 -13.74 2.05 -2.97
N ILE A 214 -14.65 2.30 -3.89
CA ILE A 214 -14.80 3.60 -4.54
C ILE A 214 -16.20 4.15 -4.31
N SER A 215 -16.25 5.34 -3.72
CA SER A 215 -17.45 6.13 -3.51
C SER A 215 -17.18 7.57 -3.96
N GLY A 216 -17.88 8.03 -5.01
CA GLY A 216 -17.74 9.40 -5.47
C GLY A 216 -16.38 9.75 -6.11
N PHE A 217 -15.69 8.80 -6.71
CA PHE A 217 -14.48 9.05 -7.49
C PHE A 217 -14.83 9.39 -8.93
N SER A 218 -14.60 10.63 -9.31
CA SER A 218 -14.87 11.13 -10.67
C SER A 218 -13.57 11.52 -11.37
N VAL A 219 -13.45 11.11 -12.65
CA VAL A 219 -12.26 11.30 -13.48
C VAL A 219 -12.70 11.85 -14.84
N ASP A 220 -12.04 12.87 -15.37
CA ASP A 220 -12.32 13.32 -16.72
C ASP A 220 -11.66 12.40 -17.75
N ASN A 221 -10.37 12.11 -17.57
CA ASN A 221 -9.58 11.28 -18.45
C ASN A 221 -8.91 10.16 -17.64
N LEU A 222 -9.25 8.92 -17.94
CA LEU A 222 -8.64 7.72 -17.36
C LEU A 222 -7.65 7.13 -18.35
N TYR A 223 -6.37 7.15 -18.01
CA TYR A 223 -5.28 6.58 -18.81
C TYR A 223 -4.89 5.22 -18.22
N LEU A 224 -5.21 4.17 -18.94
CA LEU A 224 -4.87 2.79 -18.61
C LEU A 224 -3.70 2.32 -19.44
N SER A 225 -2.75 1.63 -18.83
CA SER A 225 -1.67 0.93 -19.52
C SER A 225 -1.50 -0.49 -18.99
N GLY A 226 -0.97 -1.40 -19.79
CA GLY A 226 -0.75 -2.78 -19.35
C GLY A 226 0.05 -3.59 -20.35
N LYS A 227 0.68 -4.69 -19.89
CA LYS A 227 1.55 -5.58 -20.68
C LYS A 227 0.87 -6.89 -21.08
N ASP A 228 -0.14 -7.30 -20.30
CA ASP A 228 -0.81 -8.59 -20.43
C ASP A 228 -2.29 -8.39 -20.77
N SER A 229 -3.04 -9.49 -20.88
CA SER A 229 -4.50 -9.45 -20.99
C SER A 229 -5.12 -9.13 -19.63
N HIS A 230 -5.84 -8.04 -19.56
CA HIS A 230 -6.46 -7.55 -18.33
C HIS A 230 -7.97 -7.44 -18.45
N ARG A 231 -8.64 -7.80 -17.35
CA ARG A 231 -10.07 -7.53 -17.16
C ARG A 231 -10.23 -6.42 -16.14
N TYR A 232 -10.66 -5.25 -16.57
CA TYR A 232 -10.80 -4.08 -15.72
C TYR A 232 -12.29 -3.78 -15.42
N ARG A 233 -12.63 -3.82 -14.14
CA ARG A 233 -13.95 -3.43 -13.64
C ARG A 233 -13.78 -2.21 -12.76
N THR A 234 -14.25 -1.07 -13.22
CA THR A 234 -14.10 0.16 -12.46
C THR A 234 -15.40 0.63 -11.81
N GLY A 235 -15.29 1.10 -10.55
CA GLY A 235 -16.29 1.93 -9.89
C GLY A 235 -16.12 3.42 -10.15
N ILE A 236 -15.07 3.81 -10.88
CA ILE A 236 -14.73 5.18 -11.22
C ILE A 236 -15.74 5.71 -12.22
N ASN A 237 -16.25 6.91 -11.96
CA ASN A 237 -17.05 7.65 -12.92
C ASN A 237 -16.11 8.43 -13.83
N CYS A 238 -15.89 7.97 -15.07
CA CYS A 238 -14.98 8.59 -16.03
C CYS A 238 -15.71 9.04 -17.31
N LYS A 239 -15.27 10.18 -17.89
CA LYS A 239 -15.81 10.69 -19.15
C LYS A 239 -15.11 10.03 -20.35
N ARG A 240 -13.79 9.87 -20.31
CA ARG A 240 -12.97 9.31 -21.39
C ARG A 240 -11.98 8.31 -20.83
N ILE A 241 -11.76 7.23 -21.58
CA ILE A 241 -10.77 6.20 -21.25
C ILE A 241 -9.80 6.09 -22.41
N PHE A 242 -8.52 6.18 -22.09
CA PHE A 242 -7.41 6.00 -23.03
C PHE A 242 -6.71 4.68 -22.69
N TRP A 243 -6.59 3.81 -23.68
CA TRP A 243 -5.83 2.56 -23.56
C TRP A 243 -4.49 2.68 -24.28
N ASN A 244 -3.42 2.40 -23.55
CA ASN A 244 -2.05 2.37 -24.05
C ASN A 244 -1.44 1.00 -23.77
N PRO A 245 -1.49 0.05 -24.74
CA PRO A 245 -0.85 -1.25 -24.58
C PRO A 245 0.67 -1.08 -24.49
N LEU A 246 1.29 -1.78 -23.54
CA LEU A 246 2.75 -1.79 -23.34
C LEU A 246 3.42 -3.01 -23.99
N ALA A 247 2.64 -3.93 -24.59
CA ALA A 247 3.08 -5.07 -25.38
C ALA A 247 2.11 -5.30 -26.56
N GLU A 248 2.60 -5.95 -27.63
CA GLU A 248 1.80 -6.18 -28.84
C GLU A 248 0.58 -7.09 -28.61
N ASP A 249 0.67 -7.98 -27.63
CA ASP A 249 -0.38 -8.92 -27.23
C ASP A 249 -1.22 -8.47 -26.03
N ALA A 250 -1.03 -7.22 -25.59
CA ALA A 250 -1.79 -6.68 -24.48
C ALA A 250 -3.26 -6.43 -24.86
N GLU A 251 -4.17 -7.03 -24.10
CA GLU A 251 -5.61 -6.92 -24.30
C GLU A 251 -6.29 -6.29 -23.10
N LEU A 252 -7.37 -5.53 -23.36
CA LEU A 252 -8.18 -4.93 -22.31
C LEU A 252 -9.66 -5.27 -22.48
N GLU A 253 -10.22 -6.01 -21.53
CA GLU A 253 -11.65 -6.21 -21.38
C GLU A 253 -12.21 -5.21 -20.34
N LEU A 254 -13.05 -4.26 -20.79
CA LEU A 254 -13.64 -3.24 -19.93
C LEU A 254 -15.07 -3.57 -19.55
N THR A 255 -15.38 -3.47 -18.26
CA THR A 255 -16.75 -3.46 -17.75
C THR A 255 -17.04 -2.11 -17.10
N LEU A 256 -17.82 -1.28 -17.76
CA LEU A 256 -18.19 0.05 -17.29
C LEU A 256 -19.58 0.02 -16.64
N ARG A 257 -19.71 0.72 -15.51
CA ARG A 257 -21.03 0.91 -14.85
C ARG A 257 -21.83 2.08 -15.46
N GLN A 258 -21.14 2.99 -16.15
CA GLN A 258 -21.75 4.18 -16.78
C GLN A 258 -21.27 4.30 -18.23
N LYS A 259 -22.02 5.08 -19.04
CA LYS A 259 -21.61 5.38 -20.41
C LYS A 259 -20.41 6.33 -20.39
N GLY A 260 -19.34 5.95 -21.05
CA GLY A 260 -18.15 6.76 -21.27
C GLY A 260 -17.67 6.61 -22.72
N GLU A 261 -16.87 7.55 -23.18
CA GLU A 261 -16.17 7.48 -24.46
C GLU A 261 -14.87 6.69 -24.30
N ILE A 262 -14.63 5.72 -25.17
CA ILE A 262 -13.39 4.94 -25.19
C ILE A 262 -12.55 5.40 -26.38
N ILE A 263 -11.32 5.82 -26.11
CA ILE A 263 -10.36 6.26 -27.11
C ILE A 263 -9.19 5.29 -27.09
N LEU A 264 -8.97 4.61 -28.22
CA LEU A 264 -7.84 3.71 -28.41
C LEU A 264 -6.69 4.50 -29.03
N ASN A 265 -5.56 4.57 -28.33
CA ASN A 265 -4.31 5.07 -28.90
C ASN A 265 -3.59 3.86 -29.55
N HIS A 266 -3.37 3.92 -30.86
CA HIS A 266 -2.62 2.93 -31.63
C HIS A 266 -1.15 3.29 -31.69
#